data_a9f7feb9f0b066c5e35720e29b5b0d41
#
_entry.id   a9f7feb9f0b066c5e35720e29b5b0d41
#
_cell.length_a   1.000
_cell.length_b   1.000
_cell.length_c   1.000
_cell.angle_alpha   90.00
_cell.angle_beta   90.00
_cell.angle_gamma   90.00
#
_symmetry.space_group_name_H-M   'P 1'
#
loop_
_entity.id
_entity.type
_entity.pdbx_description
1 polymer ?
#
loop_
_entity_poly.entity_id
_entity_poly.type
_entity_poly.pdbx_seq_one_letter_code
_entity_poly.pdbx_strand_id
1 'polypeptide(L)'
;EISCVSLSELKIDFCIVGHSERRQIFNETNINVNSKSLQLINNEIVPIVCIGETLEEKENGKTNEVLAKQLQEGICYSSNQNNTIIAYEPIWAIGTGLTPSLREIDITHEFIRMHNKRFNKFKILYGGSVKAANSKEIVELPNVDGALIGGASLKSEEFTKIIED
;
A
#
# COMPACT_ATOMS: atom_id res chain seq x y z
N GLU A 1 15.58 -14.26 3.06
CA GLU A 1 14.83 -13.39 2.15
C GLU A 1 15.30 -13.58 0.71
N ILE A 2 14.43 -13.28 -0.26
CA ILE A 2 14.72 -13.46 -1.68
C ILE A 2 15.39 -12.18 -2.20
N SER A 3 16.44 -12.32 -3.03
CA SER A 3 17.12 -11.17 -3.62
C SER A 3 16.35 -10.60 -4.83
N CYS A 4 16.54 -9.31 -5.13
CA CYS A 4 15.96 -8.69 -6.34
C CYS A 4 16.47 -9.36 -7.63
N VAL A 5 17.71 -9.86 -7.63
CA VAL A 5 18.28 -10.60 -8.77
C VAL A 5 17.48 -11.88 -9.02
N SER A 6 17.21 -12.67 -7.96
CA SER A 6 16.40 -13.89 -8.08
C SER A 6 14.97 -13.60 -8.53
N LEU A 7 14.37 -12.48 -8.07
CA LEU A 7 13.03 -12.06 -8.53
C LEU A 7 13.05 -11.68 -10.01
N SER A 8 14.08 -10.97 -10.46
CA SER A 8 14.25 -10.60 -11.88
C SER A 8 14.44 -11.83 -12.78
N GLU A 9 15.25 -12.81 -12.36
CA GLU A 9 15.41 -14.09 -13.06
C GLU A 9 14.08 -14.83 -13.23
N LEU A 10 13.18 -14.73 -12.24
CA LEU A 10 11.83 -15.29 -12.27
C LEU A 10 10.83 -14.42 -13.06
N LYS A 11 11.27 -13.30 -13.62
CA LYS A 11 10.45 -12.33 -14.36
C LYS A 11 9.25 -11.82 -13.53
N ILE A 12 9.51 -11.48 -12.27
CA ILE A 12 8.50 -10.89 -11.38
C ILE A 12 8.37 -9.42 -11.72
N ASP A 13 7.15 -8.95 -12.00
CA ASP A 13 6.86 -7.56 -12.35
C ASP A 13 6.69 -6.65 -11.12
N PHE A 14 6.14 -7.19 -10.02
CA PHE A 14 5.79 -6.42 -8.82
C PHE A 14 6.30 -7.10 -7.55
N CYS A 15 6.71 -6.28 -6.57
CA CYS A 15 7.10 -6.79 -5.25
C CYS A 15 6.57 -5.88 -4.13
N ILE A 16 5.82 -6.45 -3.19
CA ILE A 16 5.33 -5.74 -2.00
C ILE A 16 6.50 -5.53 -1.04
N VAL A 17 6.67 -4.30 -0.55
CA VAL A 17 7.67 -3.92 0.45
C VAL A 17 7.05 -3.08 1.56
N GLY A 18 7.57 -3.19 2.77
CA GLY A 18 7.08 -2.41 3.90
C GLY A 18 5.69 -2.79 4.40
N HIS A 19 5.17 -3.99 4.03
CA HIS A 19 3.90 -4.50 4.55
C HIS A 19 3.87 -4.45 6.08
N SER A 20 2.71 -4.21 6.67
CA SER A 20 2.55 -4.07 8.12
C SER A 20 3.14 -5.22 8.93
N GLU A 21 2.97 -6.47 8.50
CA GLU A 21 3.57 -7.63 9.15
C GLU A 21 5.10 -7.58 9.15
N ARG A 22 5.73 -7.12 8.07
CA ARG A 22 7.18 -6.99 8.02
C ARG A 22 7.68 -5.91 8.96
N ARG A 23 6.93 -4.82 9.09
CA ARG A 23 7.24 -3.75 10.04
C ARG A 23 7.09 -4.22 11.48
N GLN A 24 6.02 -4.93 11.81
CA GLN A 24 5.69 -5.39 13.16
C GLN A 24 6.53 -6.60 13.60
N ILE A 25 6.70 -7.59 12.73
CA ILE A 25 7.34 -8.88 13.09
C ILE A 25 8.85 -8.82 12.90
N PHE A 26 9.32 -8.16 11.83
CA PHE A 26 10.72 -8.13 11.44
C PHE A 26 11.38 -6.76 11.66
N ASN A 27 10.68 -5.79 12.30
CA ASN A 27 11.17 -4.44 12.58
C ASN A 27 11.66 -3.70 11.31
N GLU A 28 11.00 -3.92 10.17
CA GLU A 28 11.36 -3.27 8.91
C GLU A 28 11.11 -1.75 9.02
N THR A 29 12.17 -0.98 8.89
CA THR A 29 12.12 0.49 9.00
C THR A 29 11.80 1.15 7.66
N ASN A 30 11.45 2.44 7.66
CA ASN A 30 11.25 3.20 6.43
C ASN A 30 12.53 3.24 5.57
N ILE A 31 13.70 3.30 6.21
CA ILE A 31 15.00 3.26 5.52
C ILE A 31 15.21 1.91 4.82
N ASN A 32 14.82 0.80 5.46
CA ASN A 32 14.88 -0.52 4.83
C ASN A 32 13.95 -0.59 3.61
N VAL A 33 12.72 -0.09 3.75
CA VAL A 33 11.72 -0.03 2.65
C VAL A 33 12.25 0.79 1.48
N ASN A 34 12.83 1.95 1.76
CA ASN A 34 13.46 2.82 0.75
C ASN A 34 14.57 2.08 -0.02
N SER A 35 15.49 1.45 0.72
CA SER A 35 16.60 0.70 0.13
C SER A 35 16.12 -0.48 -0.72
N LYS A 36 15.10 -1.23 -0.24
CA LYS A 36 14.49 -2.33 -1.00
C LYS A 36 13.82 -1.82 -2.26
N SER A 37 13.06 -0.73 -2.19
CA SER A 37 12.42 -0.11 -3.34
C SER A 37 13.43 0.31 -4.40
N LEU A 38 14.56 0.92 -3.99
CA LEU A 38 15.62 1.30 -4.90
C LEU A 38 16.23 0.08 -5.62
N GLN A 39 16.48 -1.00 -4.88
CA GLN A 39 17.01 -2.24 -5.49
C GLN A 39 16.02 -2.88 -6.47
N LEU A 40 14.72 -2.88 -6.17
CA LEU A 40 13.69 -3.37 -7.08
C LEU A 40 13.65 -2.56 -8.37
N ILE A 41 13.61 -1.23 -8.26
CA ILE A 41 13.61 -0.33 -9.43
C ILE A 41 14.85 -0.54 -10.30
N ASN A 42 16.02 -0.71 -9.69
CA ASN A 42 17.27 -0.98 -10.43
C ASN A 42 17.27 -2.33 -11.16
N ASN A 43 16.38 -3.25 -10.77
CA ASN A 43 16.18 -4.56 -11.42
C ASN A 43 14.87 -4.61 -12.23
N GLU A 44 14.30 -3.45 -12.60
CA GLU A 44 13.10 -3.31 -13.42
C GLU A 44 11.84 -3.95 -12.78
N ILE A 45 11.81 -4.09 -11.46
CA ILE A 45 10.67 -4.60 -10.69
C ILE A 45 9.97 -3.41 -10.03
N VAL A 46 8.66 -3.32 -10.16
CA VAL A 46 7.85 -2.26 -9.55
C VAL A 46 7.60 -2.55 -8.07
N PRO A 47 8.13 -1.77 -7.11
CA PRO A 47 7.75 -1.89 -5.71
C PRO A 47 6.32 -1.41 -5.48
N ILE A 48 5.55 -2.20 -4.72
CA ILE A 48 4.30 -1.77 -4.09
C ILE A 48 4.65 -1.44 -2.64
N VAL A 49 4.75 -0.16 -2.34
CA VAL A 49 5.21 0.33 -1.03
C VAL A 49 4.04 0.49 -0.09
N CYS A 50 3.99 -0.31 0.96
CA CYS A 50 2.96 -0.25 1.99
C CYS A 50 3.27 0.82 3.04
N ILE A 51 2.26 1.64 3.30
CA ILE A 51 2.24 2.66 4.35
C ILE A 51 0.92 2.58 5.13
N GLY A 52 0.94 2.95 6.40
CA GLY A 52 -0.28 2.94 7.22
C GLY A 52 0.04 3.13 8.69
N GLU A 53 -0.97 3.54 9.44
CA GLU A 53 -0.92 3.80 10.86
C GLU A 53 -1.52 2.63 11.67
N THR A 54 -1.07 2.51 12.90
CA THR A 54 -1.64 1.62 13.93
C THR A 54 -2.93 2.21 14.52
N LEU A 55 -3.69 1.40 15.26
CA LEU A 55 -4.89 1.86 15.98
C LEU A 55 -4.54 2.97 16.97
N GLU A 56 -3.48 2.79 17.74
CA GLU A 56 -3.03 3.79 18.72
C GLU A 56 -2.68 5.13 18.06
N GLU A 57 -1.98 5.11 16.93
CA GLU A 57 -1.65 6.32 16.18
C GLU A 57 -2.90 6.99 15.63
N LYS A 58 -3.89 6.23 15.15
CA LYS A 58 -5.18 6.76 14.70
C LYS A 58 -5.95 7.41 15.84
N GLU A 59 -6.11 6.71 16.97
CA GLU A 59 -6.82 7.22 18.13
C GLU A 59 -6.20 8.51 18.71
N ASN A 60 -4.88 8.63 18.58
CA ASN A 60 -4.14 9.83 18.95
C ASN A 60 -4.14 10.94 17.86
N GLY A 61 -4.87 10.77 16.75
CA GLY A 61 -4.97 11.74 15.65
C GLY A 61 -3.68 11.89 14.84
N LYS A 62 -2.77 10.92 14.88
CA LYS A 62 -1.44 10.96 14.25
C LYS A 62 -1.37 10.36 12.84
N THR A 63 -2.49 9.92 12.26
CA THR A 63 -2.53 9.30 10.93
C THR A 63 -1.71 10.08 9.91
N ASN A 64 -1.98 11.37 9.74
CA ASN A 64 -1.30 12.20 8.75
C ASN A 64 0.21 12.36 9.04
N GLU A 65 0.61 12.47 10.30
CA GLU A 65 2.01 12.56 10.70
C GLU A 65 2.77 11.28 10.36
N VAL A 66 2.18 10.12 10.69
CA VAL A 66 2.76 8.81 10.40
C VAL A 66 2.91 8.59 8.90
N LEU A 67 1.85 8.85 8.13
CA LEU A 67 1.87 8.70 6.68
C LEU A 67 2.87 9.66 6.02
N ALA A 68 2.91 10.92 6.46
CA ALA A 68 3.90 11.89 5.97
C ALA A 68 5.34 11.39 6.16
N LYS A 69 5.65 10.88 7.36
CA LYS A 69 6.96 10.31 7.67
C LYS A 69 7.28 9.09 6.81
N GLN A 70 6.33 8.16 6.67
CA GLN A 70 6.52 6.96 5.85
C GLN A 70 6.72 7.30 4.37
N LEU A 71 5.98 8.26 3.83
CA LEU A 71 6.14 8.77 2.47
C LEU A 71 7.50 9.42 2.26
N GLN A 72 7.93 10.26 3.20
CA GLN A 72 9.16 11.03 3.10
C GLN A 72 10.41 10.16 3.22
N GLU A 73 10.41 9.20 4.14
CA GLU A 73 11.55 8.34 4.43
C GLU A 73 11.54 7.05 3.61
N GLY A 74 10.34 6.48 3.35
CA GLY A 74 10.17 5.16 2.74
C GLY A 74 10.13 5.15 1.22
N ILE A 75 9.68 6.24 0.57
CA ILE A 75 9.65 6.31 -0.89
C ILE A 75 10.99 6.82 -1.40
N CYS A 76 11.74 5.97 -2.11
CA CYS A 76 13.07 6.34 -2.60
C CYS A 76 12.99 7.48 -3.64
N TYR A 77 14.07 8.22 -3.79
CA TYR A 77 14.11 9.40 -4.70
C TYR A 77 13.90 9.03 -6.17
N SER A 78 14.29 7.82 -6.59
CA SER A 78 14.11 7.31 -7.97
C SER A 78 12.68 6.88 -8.28
N SER A 79 11.81 6.77 -7.25
CA SER A 79 10.41 6.42 -7.44
C SER A 79 9.66 7.49 -8.23
N ASN A 80 8.81 7.05 -9.15
CA ASN A 80 7.92 7.89 -9.93
C ASN A 80 6.63 7.13 -10.28
N GLN A 81 5.69 7.80 -10.93
CA GLN A 81 4.38 7.25 -11.28
C GLN A 81 4.40 6.01 -12.18
N ASN A 82 5.52 5.73 -12.86
CA ASN A 82 5.63 4.62 -13.82
C ASN A 82 6.33 3.40 -13.20
N ASN A 83 7.05 3.58 -12.08
CA ASN A 83 7.89 2.53 -11.50
C ASN A 83 7.62 2.28 -10.02
N THR A 84 6.59 2.86 -9.42
CA THR A 84 6.28 2.67 -8.00
C THR A 84 4.78 2.83 -7.77
N ILE A 85 4.23 1.92 -6.96
CA ILE A 85 2.85 1.96 -6.48
C ILE A 85 2.88 2.16 -4.96
N ILE A 86 1.94 2.93 -4.42
CA ILE A 86 1.75 3.10 -2.97
C ILE A 86 0.52 2.29 -2.56
N ALA A 87 0.58 1.56 -1.45
CA ALA A 87 -0.56 0.89 -0.85
C ALA A 87 -0.81 1.44 0.55
N TYR A 88 -1.97 2.03 0.77
CA TYR A 88 -2.39 2.49 2.08
C TYR A 88 -3.06 1.34 2.84
N GLU A 89 -2.43 0.94 3.92
CA GLU A 89 -2.86 -0.15 4.80
C GLU A 89 -3.23 0.42 6.18
N PRO A 90 -4.49 0.78 6.47
CA PRO A 90 -4.88 1.07 7.85
C PRO A 90 -4.69 -0.20 8.67
N ILE A 91 -3.57 -0.30 9.43
CA ILE A 91 -3.11 -1.56 10.08
C ILE A 91 -4.20 -2.12 11.00
N TRP A 92 -4.93 -1.24 11.67
CA TRP A 92 -6.04 -1.58 12.54
C TRP A 92 -7.25 -2.20 11.82
N ALA A 93 -7.32 -2.07 10.50
CA ALA A 93 -8.39 -2.64 9.66
C ALA A 93 -7.97 -3.91 8.92
N ILE A 94 -6.71 -4.38 9.05
CA ILE A 94 -6.23 -5.58 8.38
C ILE A 94 -6.64 -6.81 9.18
N GLY A 95 -7.48 -7.67 8.59
CA GLY A 95 -7.88 -8.95 9.20
C GLY A 95 -8.76 -8.84 10.44
N THR A 96 -9.11 -7.65 10.91
CA THR A 96 -9.91 -7.42 12.11
C THR A 96 -11.42 -7.40 11.85
N GLY A 97 -11.82 -7.27 10.60
CA GLY A 97 -13.21 -7.02 10.20
C GLY A 97 -13.65 -5.56 10.37
N LEU A 98 -12.82 -4.70 10.96
CA LEU A 98 -13.04 -3.26 10.97
C LEU A 98 -12.72 -2.69 9.59
N THR A 99 -13.48 -1.70 9.15
CA THR A 99 -13.24 -0.99 7.88
C THR A 99 -13.45 0.49 8.15
N PRO A 100 -12.52 1.35 7.70
CA PRO A 100 -12.78 2.78 7.68
C PRO A 100 -14.03 3.09 6.88
N SER A 101 -14.71 4.19 7.15
CA SER A 101 -15.75 4.68 6.26
C SER A 101 -15.16 5.04 4.89
N LEU A 102 -15.95 4.97 3.83
CA LEU A 102 -15.54 5.37 2.47
C LEU A 102 -14.95 6.79 2.46
N ARG A 103 -15.54 7.69 3.24
CA ARG A 103 -15.04 9.06 3.40
C ARG A 103 -13.66 9.11 4.03
N GLU A 104 -13.39 8.32 5.07
CA GLU A 104 -12.06 8.24 5.69
C GLU A 104 -11.02 7.70 4.72
N ILE A 105 -11.38 6.67 3.93
CA ILE A 105 -10.52 6.12 2.89
C ILE A 105 -10.16 7.22 1.89
N ASP A 106 -11.17 7.89 1.32
CA ASP A 106 -10.96 8.90 0.28
C ASP A 106 -10.11 10.08 0.79
N ILE A 107 -10.42 10.62 1.98
CA ILE A 107 -9.64 11.72 2.60
C ILE A 107 -8.18 11.31 2.84
N THR A 108 -7.94 10.08 3.28
CA THR A 108 -6.56 9.61 3.51
C THR A 108 -5.80 9.43 2.21
N HIS A 109 -6.44 8.89 1.18
CA HIS A 109 -5.85 8.78 -0.15
C HIS A 109 -5.59 10.16 -0.78
N GLU A 110 -6.51 11.11 -0.62
CA GLU A 110 -6.29 12.50 -1.00
C GLU A 110 -5.08 13.11 -0.29
N PHE A 111 -4.97 12.92 1.03
CA PHE A 111 -3.81 13.38 1.79
C PHE A 111 -2.50 12.82 1.24
N ILE A 112 -2.42 11.50 0.97
CA ILE A 112 -1.22 10.87 0.40
C ILE A 112 -0.87 11.51 -0.95
N ARG A 113 -1.86 11.69 -1.81
CA ARG A 113 -1.72 12.28 -3.14
C ARG A 113 -1.26 13.73 -3.11
N MET A 114 -1.79 14.51 -2.17
CA MET A 114 -1.54 15.95 -2.04
C MET A 114 -0.33 16.28 -1.15
N HIS A 115 0.18 15.30 -0.39
CA HIS A 115 1.29 15.51 0.55
C HIS A 115 2.53 16.14 -0.12
N ASN A 116 2.81 15.74 -1.37
CA ASN A 116 3.86 16.35 -2.19
C ASN A 116 3.45 16.25 -3.66
N LYS A 117 3.73 17.29 -4.46
CA LYS A 117 3.47 17.29 -5.93
C LYS A 117 3.99 16.04 -6.64
N ARG A 118 5.06 15.43 -6.10
CA ARG A 118 5.64 14.18 -6.59
C ARG A 118 4.62 13.03 -6.57
N PHE A 119 3.77 12.94 -5.54
CA PHE A 119 2.84 11.82 -5.37
C PHE A 119 1.52 11.96 -6.11
N ASN A 120 1.23 13.14 -6.66
CA ASN A 120 -0.06 13.42 -7.28
C ASN A 120 -0.46 12.42 -8.39
N LYS A 121 0.53 11.89 -9.11
CA LYS A 121 0.29 10.94 -10.22
C LYS A 121 0.63 9.48 -9.89
N PHE A 122 1.04 9.17 -8.66
CA PHE A 122 1.29 7.79 -8.26
C PHE A 122 -0.02 7.00 -8.23
N LYS A 123 0.05 5.72 -8.53
CA LYS A 123 -1.05 4.80 -8.24
C LYS A 123 -1.09 4.54 -6.74
N ILE A 124 -2.27 4.74 -6.14
CA ILE A 124 -2.48 4.56 -4.70
C ILE A 124 -3.58 3.52 -4.51
N LEU A 125 -3.19 2.36 -3.96
CA LEU A 125 -4.10 1.25 -3.68
C LEU A 125 -4.61 1.33 -2.24
N TYR A 126 -5.84 0.91 -2.03
CA TYR A 126 -6.36 0.65 -0.69
C TYR A 126 -6.01 -0.80 -0.29
N GLY A 127 -5.34 -0.97 0.85
CA GLY A 127 -4.84 -2.27 1.37
C GLY A 127 -5.50 -2.70 2.68
N GLY A 128 -6.60 -2.11 3.08
CA GLY A 128 -7.38 -2.58 4.22
C GLY A 128 -8.29 -3.76 3.86
N SER A 129 -9.33 -3.99 4.66
CA SER A 129 -10.27 -5.10 4.46
C SER A 129 -11.14 -4.89 3.22
N VAL A 130 -10.83 -5.59 2.15
CA VAL A 130 -11.61 -5.59 0.89
C VAL A 130 -12.27 -6.95 0.68
N LYS A 131 -13.56 -6.95 0.35
CA LYS A 131 -14.40 -8.12 0.03
C LYS A 131 -15.27 -7.78 -1.18
N ALA A 132 -15.85 -8.77 -1.84
CA ALA A 132 -16.82 -8.56 -2.92
C ALA A 132 -18.00 -7.64 -2.54
N ALA A 133 -18.35 -7.58 -1.24
CA ALA A 133 -19.46 -6.74 -0.77
C ALA A 133 -19.11 -5.24 -0.69
N ASN A 134 -17.85 -4.84 -0.73
CA ASN A 134 -17.42 -3.44 -0.59
C ASN A 134 -16.37 -3.00 -1.63
N SER A 135 -15.87 -3.91 -2.46
CA SER A 135 -14.83 -3.64 -3.47
C SER A 135 -15.23 -2.52 -4.41
N LYS A 136 -16.40 -2.60 -4.98
CA LYS A 136 -16.93 -1.63 -5.93
C LYS A 136 -16.95 -0.21 -5.35
N GLU A 137 -17.57 -0.04 -4.18
CA GLU A 137 -17.66 1.27 -3.53
C GLU A 137 -16.28 1.86 -3.21
N ILE A 138 -15.32 1.01 -2.86
CA ILE A 138 -13.94 1.44 -2.53
C ILE A 138 -13.19 1.86 -3.79
N VAL A 139 -13.23 1.07 -4.87
CA VAL A 139 -12.47 1.37 -6.09
C VAL A 139 -13.10 2.50 -6.92
N GLU A 140 -14.37 2.83 -6.69
CA GLU A 140 -15.05 3.98 -7.28
C GLU A 140 -14.71 5.32 -6.58
N LEU A 141 -13.99 5.29 -5.44
CA LEU A 141 -13.59 6.53 -4.76
C LEU A 141 -12.60 7.34 -5.62
N PRO A 142 -12.75 8.68 -5.68
CA PRO A 142 -11.97 9.54 -6.58
C PRO A 142 -10.46 9.45 -6.43
N ASN A 143 -9.99 9.18 -5.20
CA ASN A 143 -8.56 9.17 -4.88
C ASN A 143 -7.96 7.76 -4.81
N VAL A 144 -8.76 6.70 -5.01
CA VAL A 144 -8.33 5.29 -4.98
C VAL A 144 -8.11 4.78 -6.40
N ASP A 145 -6.95 4.24 -6.71
CA ASP A 145 -6.62 3.69 -8.04
C ASP A 145 -6.81 2.16 -8.12
N GLY A 146 -7.20 1.50 -7.04
CA GLY A 146 -7.41 0.06 -6.95
C GLY A 146 -7.23 -0.47 -5.54
N ALA A 147 -7.10 -1.79 -5.39
CA ALA A 147 -7.00 -2.43 -4.09
C ALA A 147 -5.85 -3.45 -4.02
N LEU A 148 -5.26 -3.61 -2.83
CA LEU A 148 -4.33 -4.67 -2.49
C LEU A 148 -5.08 -5.70 -1.64
N ILE A 149 -5.34 -6.88 -2.22
CA ILE A 149 -6.25 -7.88 -1.65
C ILE A 149 -5.46 -8.94 -0.86
N GLY A 150 -5.72 -9.04 0.44
CA GLY A 150 -5.15 -10.04 1.32
C GLY A 150 -5.99 -11.32 1.37
N GLY A 151 -6.58 -11.64 2.52
CA GLY A 151 -7.28 -12.91 2.78
C GLY A 151 -8.37 -13.30 1.77
N ALA A 152 -9.06 -12.34 1.17
CA ALA A 152 -10.07 -12.62 0.15
C ALA A 152 -9.47 -13.23 -1.14
N SER A 153 -8.21 -12.96 -1.44
CA SER A 153 -7.53 -13.55 -2.61
C SER A 153 -7.28 -15.05 -2.50
N LEU A 154 -7.39 -15.62 -1.31
CA LEU A 154 -7.25 -17.05 -1.07
C LEU A 154 -8.50 -17.86 -1.45
N LYS A 155 -9.61 -17.18 -1.76
CA LYS A 155 -10.88 -17.79 -2.17
C LYS A 155 -11.20 -17.35 -3.59
N SER A 156 -11.07 -18.25 -4.56
CA SER A 156 -11.24 -17.94 -5.99
C SER A 156 -12.57 -17.26 -6.30
N GLU A 157 -13.69 -17.77 -5.76
CA GLU A 157 -15.01 -17.18 -5.98
C GLU A 157 -15.15 -15.75 -5.45
N GLU A 158 -14.56 -15.48 -4.28
CA GLU A 158 -14.56 -14.14 -3.69
C GLU A 158 -13.67 -13.19 -4.47
N PHE A 159 -12.47 -13.66 -4.85
CA PHE A 159 -11.51 -12.86 -5.61
C PHE A 159 -12.01 -12.53 -7.01
N THR A 160 -12.64 -13.49 -7.69
CA THR A 160 -13.25 -13.27 -9.01
C THR A 160 -14.30 -12.15 -8.96
N LYS A 161 -15.19 -12.16 -7.96
CA LYS A 161 -16.18 -11.10 -7.79
C LYS A 161 -15.56 -9.72 -7.59
N ILE A 162 -14.45 -9.65 -6.82
CA ILE A 162 -13.73 -8.38 -6.60
C ILE A 162 -13.09 -7.85 -7.90
N ILE A 163 -12.66 -8.74 -8.80
CA ILE A 163 -12.04 -8.35 -10.08
C ILE A 163 -13.09 -7.90 -11.09
N GLU A 164 -14.30 -8.47 -11.04
CA GLU A 164 -15.40 -8.17 -11.95
C GLU A 164 -16.12 -6.86 -11.63
N ASP A 165 -15.92 -6.30 -10.42
CA ASP A 165 -16.45 -5.00 -10.01
C ASP A 165 -15.68 -3.82 -10.66
#